data_d09735bbe73884fb8ad2913934498946
#
_entry.id   d09735bbe73884fb8ad2913934498946
#
_cell.length_a   1.000
_cell.length_b   1.000
_cell.length_c   1.000
_cell.angle_alpha   90.00
_cell.angle_beta   90.00
_cell.angle_gamma   90.00
#
_symmetry.space_group_name_H-M   'P 1'
#
loop_
_entity.id
_entity.type
_entity.pdbx_description
1 polymer ?
#
loop_
_entity_poly.entity_id
_entity_poly.type
_entity_poly.pdbx_seq_one_letter_code
_entity_poly.pdbx_strand_id
1 'polypeptide(L)'
;MMQRVKEGMYDPKGNGKDKSVDLVQFLEAEPPSHLQGIVHRFLELKTDGVLKDDYRFHALPDACTYVVFDQLDSSVAGVSKLRAESEEFNLGKKFHFVNIRFLPGVWQGDLQKVAYGMVDTLYTGDLGLLKLNWNLHNKGFEQQQTELIELVENLMERKLVATNPVTEQIFQNLDDIQTVADMAAFCKLSARQLQRVLKKTTGFTPQ
;
A
#
# COMPACT_ATOMS: atom_id res chain seq x y z
N MET A 1 -1.46 -20.09 17.72
CA MET A 1 -0.23 -20.71 17.21
C MET A 1 0.40 -19.69 16.28
N MET A 2 1.37 -18.90 16.76
CA MET A 2 2.01 -17.84 15.97
C MET A 2 2.76 -18.48 14.79
N GLN A 3 2.30 -18.26 13.57
CA GLN A 3 3.10 -18.58 12.39
C GLN A 3 4.32 -17.66 12.36
N ARG A 4 5.52 -18.24 12.40
CA ARG A 4 6.75 -17.50 12.15
C ARG A 4 6.66 -16.88 10.76
N VAL A 5 6.80 -15.56 10.70
CA VAL A 5 7.10 -14.82 9.47
C VAL A 5 8.32 -15.50 8.85
N LYS A 6 8.26 -15.88 7.58
CA LYS A 6 9.40 -16.40 6.84
C LYS A 6 10.50 -15.34 6.90
N GLU A 7 11.64 -15.70 7.53
CA GLU A 7 12.86 -14.90 7.44
C GLU A 7 13.15 -14.65 5.96
N GLY A 8 13.32 -13.38 5.58
CA GLY A 8 13.69 -12.97 4.21
C GLY A 8 12.59 -12.26 3.42
N MET A 9 11.39 -12.00 3.96
CA MET A 9 10.42 -11.14 3.28
C MET A 9 10.64 -9.70 3.70
N TYR A 10 10.88 -8.81 2.72
CA TYR A 10 10.97 -7.38 2.95
C TYR A 10 9.69 -6.89 3.67
N ASP A 11 9.88 -6.45 4.89
CA ASP A 11 8.83 -5.83 5.71
C ASP A 11 9.13 -4.32 5.83
N PRO A 12 8.63 -3.50 4.89
CA PRO A 12 8.85 -2.06 4.97
C PRO A 12 8.17 -1.55 6.23
N LYS A 13 8.96 -1.22 7.25
CA LYS A 13 8.46 -0.63 8.48
C LYS A 13 7.72 0.65 8.13
N GLY A 14 6.41 0.64 8.38
CA GLY A 14 5.55 1.79 8.10
C GLY A 14 5.99 3.02 8.88
N ASN A 15 5.72 4.16 8.31
CA ASN A 15 6.10 5.49 8.76
C ASN A 15 5.47 5.94 10.08
N GLY A 16 4.55 5.21 10.65
CA GLY A 16 3.74 5.70 11.76
C GLY A 16 4.15 5.21 13.14
N LYS A 17 4.98 4.17 13.23
CA LYS A 17 5.26 3.50 14.52
C LYS A 17 6.06 4.35 15.52
N ASP A 18 6.84 5.32 15.06
CA ASP A 18 7.73 6.10 15.92
C ASP A 18 7.14 7.42 16.42
N LYS A 19 5.94 7.77 16.00
CA LYS A 19 5.20 8.94 16.48
C LYS A 19 3.85 8.51 17.09
N SER A 20 3.91 7.71 18.15
CA SER A 20 2.71 7.45 18.95
C SER A 20 2.27 8.73 19.65
N VAL A 21 1.23 9.32 19.13
CA VAL A 21 0.43 10.28 19.89
C VAL A 21 -0.56 9.42 20.68
N ASP A 22 -0.76 9.66 21.98
CA ASP A 22 -1.54 8.82 22.89
C ASP A 22 -2.95 8.45 22.39
N LEU A 23 -3.51 9.25 21.49
CA LEU A 23 -4.83 9.03 20.89
C LEU A 23 -4.81 8.52 19.45
N VAL A 24 -3.64 8.23 18.87
CA VAL A 24 -3.54 7.69 17.50
C VAL A 24 -3.31 6.20 17.56
N GLN A 25 -4.21 5.45 16.93
CA GLN A 25 -4.11 4.01 16.77
C GLN A 25 -3.66 3.68 15.33
N PHE A 26 -2.71 2.77 15.23
CA PHE A 26 -2.27 2.17 13.98
C PHE A 26 -2.33 0.66 14.10
N LEU A 27 -3.17 0.03 13.27
CA LEU A 27 -3.33 -1.42 13.21
C LEU A 27 -2.89 -1.93 11.85
N GLU A 28 -2.23 -3.09 11.87
CA GLU A 28 -1.80 -3.81 10.66
C GLU A 28 -2.30 -5.25 10.71
N ALA A 29 -2.75 -5.76 9.56
CA ALA A 29 -3.10 -7.15 9.39
C ALA A 29 -2.42 -7.74 8.15
N GLU A 30 -1.95 -8.99 8.28
CA GLU A 30 -1.36 -9.74 7.18
C GLU A 30 -2.44 -10.21 6.20
N PRO A 31 -2.14 -10.22 4.89
CA PRO A 31 -3.05 -10.81 3.92
C PRO A 31 -3.08 -12.34 4.07
N PRO A 32 -4.18 -12.99 3.67
CA PRO A 32 -4.23 -14.43 3.57
C PRO A 32 -3.18 -14.96 2.58
N SER A 33 -2.78 -16.22 2.72
CA SER A 33 -1.64 -16.80 2.00
C SER A 33 -1.70 -16.63 0.48
N HIS A 34 -2.89 -16.70 -0.12
CA HIS A 34 -3.06 -16.55 -1.58
C HIS A 34 -2.88 -15.10 -2.09
N LEU A 35 -2.90 -14.11 -1.19
CA LEU A 35 -2.68 -12.70 -1.53
C LEU A 35 -1.29 -12.16 -1.12
N GLN A 36 -0.44 -12.96 -0.48
CA GLN A 36 0.88 -12.53 0.02
C GLN A 36 1.84 -12.06 -1.08
N GLY A 37 1.64 -12.47 -2.32
CA GLY A 37 2.39 -11.96 -3.49
C GLY A 37 1.84 -10.65 -4.08
N ILE A 38 0.74 -10.14 -3.55
CA ILE A 38 0.02 -8.96 -4.06
C ILE A 38 -0.09 -7.88 -2.99
N VAL A 39 -0.61 -8.23 -1.82
CA VAL A 39 -0.85 -7.31 -0.70
C VAL A 39 0.28 -7.44 0.31
N HIS A 40 0.85 -6.29 0.72
CA HIS A 40 1.79 -6.26 1.82
C HIS A 40 1.05 -6.30 3.16
N ARG A 41 0.12 -5.37 3.38
CA ARG A 41 -0.68 -5.25 4.63
C ARG A 41 -2.04 -4.62 4.36
N PHE A 42 -3.01 -4.97 5.20
CA PHE A 42 -4.19 -4.15 5.45
C PHE A 42 -3.87 -3.25 6.64
N LEU A 43 -4.27 -1.99 6.58
CA LEU A 43 -3.90 -0.97 7.55
C LEU A 43 -5.12 -0.20 8.03
N GLU A 44 -5.16 0.10 9.32
CA GLU A 44 -6.09 1.07 9.90
C GLU A 44 -5.29 2.14 10.64
N LEU A 45 -5.56 3.40 10.36
CA LEU A 45 -4.99 4.56 11.05
C LEU A 45 -6.13 5.45 11.52
N LYS A 46 -6.30 5.63 12.83
CA LYS A 46 -7.39 6.43 13.38
C LYS A 46 -7.03 7.14 14.67
N THR A 47 -7.87 8.11 15.04
CA THR A 47 -7.81 8.75 16.34
C THR A 47 -8.92 8.25 17.25
N ASP A 48 -8.59 8.02 18.54
CA ASP A 48 -9.54 7.71 19.62
C ASP A 48 -10.08 8.97 20.30
N GLY A 49 -10.42 9.99 19.51
CA GLY A 49 -10.90 11.26 20.01
C GLY A 49 -10.40 12.41 19.15
N VAL A 50 -10.46 13.63 19.70
CA VAL A 50 -9.96 14.83 19.01
C VAL A 50 -8.59 15.17 19.57
N LEU A 51 -7.58 15.24 18.72
CA LEU A 51 -6.22 15.61 19.08
C LEU A 51 -6.15 17.10 19.46
N LYS A 52 -5.16 17.44 20.28
CA LYS A 52 -4.89 18.85 20.64
C LYS A 52 -4.44 19.66 19.41
N ASP A 53 -3.54 19.09 18.61
CA ASP A 53 -2.95 19.70 17.43
C ASP A 53 -3.19 18.81 16.20
N ASP A 54 -3.07 19.38 15.01
CA ASP A 54 -3.20 18.65 13.76
C ASP A 54 -2.11 17.59 13.62
N TYR A 55 -2.51 16.39 13.22
CA TYR A 55 -1.59 15.29 12.96
C TYR A 55 -0.98 15.42 11.56
N ARG A 56 0.35 15.44 11.51
CA ARG A 56 1.12 15.48 10.27
C ARG A 56 1.62 14.09 9.93
N PHE A 57 1.07 13.53 8.85
CA PHE A 57 1.48 12.22 8.34
C PHE A 57 2.51 12.38 7.23
N HIS A 58 3.67 11.74 7.41
CA HIS A 58 4.74 11.75 6.41
C HIS A 58 4.72 10.47 5.59
N ALA A 59 4.32 10.57 4.32
CA ALA A 59 4.39 9.46 3.38
C ALA A 59 5.78 9.40 2.75
N LEU A 60 6.49 8.29 2.97
CA LEU A 60 7.79 8.04 2.33
C LEU A 60 7.62 7.42 0.94
N PRO A 61 8.61 7.60 0.06
CA PRO A 61 8.65 6.95 -1.24
C PRO A 61 9.03 5.48 -1.08
N ASP A 62 8.05 4.62 -0.94
CA ASP A 62 8.20 3.18 -0.67
C ASP A 62 7.87 2.27 -1.86
N ALA A 63 7.64 2.88 -3.04
CA ALA A 63 7.23 2.20 -4.27
C ALA A 63 5.91 1.41 -4.18
N CYS A 64 5.17 1.53 -3.09
CA CYS A 64 3.88 0.88 -2.90
C CYS A 64 2.73 1.73 -3.48
N THR A 65 1.72 1.05 -3.97
CA THR A 65 0.42 1.65 -4.29
C THR A 65 -0.52 1.36 -3.13
N TYR A 66 -1.32 2.34 -2.75
CA TYR A 66 -2.33 2.20 -1.71
C TYR A 66 -3.73 2.40 -2.30
N VAL A 67 -4.69 1.62 -1.83
CA VAL A 67 -6.09 1.98 -1.92
C VAL A 67 -6.52 2.48 -0.56
N VAL A 68 -7.05 3.69 -0.51
CA VAL A 68 -7.32 4.45 0.72
C VAL A 68 -8.81 4.71 0.83
N PHE A 69 -9.36 4.52 2.02
CA PHE A 69 -10.76 4.77 2.37
C PHE A 69 -10.82 5.68 3.59
N ASP A 70 -11.48 6.83 3.47
CA ASP A 70 -11.76 7.68 4.62
C ASP A 70 -13.04 7.22 5.31
N GLN A 71 -12.92 6.77 6.54
CA GLN A 71 -14.04 6.26 7.35
C GLN A 71 -14.80 7.37 8.07
N LEU A 72 -14.35 8.63 8.02
CA LEU A 72 -15.11 9.79 8.47
C LEU A 72 -15.93 10.42 7.33
N ASP A 73 -15.49 10.21 6.07
CA ASP A 73 -16.20 10.66 4.89
C ASP A 73 -16.27 9.54 3.85
N SER A 74 -17.40 8.85 3.81
CA SER A 74 -17.62 7.74 2.85
C SER A 74 -17.62 8.16 1.38
N SER A 75 -17.63 9.45 1.09
CA SER A 75 -17.48 9.98 -0.27
C SER A 75 -16.01 10.05 -0.73
N VAL A 76 -15.05 9.78 0.16
CA VAL A 76 -13.62 9.87 -0.12
C VAL A 76 -12.97 8.50 -0.11
N ALA A 77 -12.57 8.06 -1.29
CA ALA A 77 -11.73 6.88 -1.49
C ALA A 77 -10.85 7.08 -2.72
N GLY A 78 -9.68 6.45 -2.75
CA GLY A 78 -8.78 6.64 -3.88
C GLY A 78 -7.66 5.60 -3.96
N VAL A 79 -6.92 5.68 -5.06
CA VAL A 79 -5.69 4.93 -5.29
C VAL A 79 -4.52 5.91 -5.26
N SER A 80 -3.52 5.66 -4.41
CA SER A 80 -2.37 6.54 -4.33
C SER A 80 -1.51 6.48 -5.58
N LYS A 81 -0.92 7.61 -5.97
CA LYS A 81 0.17 7.64 -6.96
C LYS A 81 1.45 7.03 -6.36
N LEU A 82 2.34 6.58 -7.24
CA LEU A 82 3.72 6.28 -6.85
C LEU A 82 4.45 7.59 -6.51
N ARG A 83 5.10 7.62 -5.34
CA ARG A 83 5.84 8.80 -4.88
C ARG A 83 7.33 8.59 -5.08
N ALA A 84 7.98 9.57 -5.69
CA ALA A 84 9.44 9.61 -5.82
C ALA A 84 10.10 10.41 -4.68
N GLU A 85 9.32 11.21 -3.97
CA GLU A 85 9.76 12.07 -2.87
C GLU A 85 8.80 11.89 -1.67
N SER A 86 9.28 12.27 -0.48
CA SER A 86 8.41 12.30 0.69
C SER A 86 7.36 13.40 0.57
N GLU A 87 6.17 13.12 1.08
CA GLU A 87 5.05 14.05 1.07
C GLU A 87 4.43 14.13 2.47
N GLU A 88 4.12 15.33 2.93
CA GLU A 88 3.46 15.55 4.21
C GLU A 88 1.97 15.81 3.98
N PHE A 89 1.14 15.09 4.72
CA PHE A 89 -0.31 15.27 4.73
C PHE A 89 -0.77 15.78 6.10
N ASN A 90 -1.55 16.85 6.11
CA ASN A 90 -2.24 17.28 7.31
C ASN A 90 -3.56 16.50 7.42
N LEU A 91 -3.62 15.55 8.36
CA LEU A 91 -4.83 14.74 8.62
C LEU A 91 -5.80 15.42 9.59
N GLY A 92 -5.45 16.60 10.09
CA GLY A 92 -6.26 17.33 11.07
C GLY A 92 -6.22 16.70 12.46
N LYS A 93 -7.23 17.03 13.27
CA LYS A 93 -7.32 16.61 14.69
C LYS A 93 -8.14 15.34 14.88
N LYS A 94 -8.84 14.89 13.88
CA LYS A 94 -9.64 13.65 13.88
C LYS A 94 -9.60 13.03 12.50
N PHE A 95 -9.25 11.77 12.43
CA PHE A 95 -9.18 11.00 11.19
C PHE A 95 -9.41 9.52 11.44
N HIS A 96 -9.85 8.82 10.40
CA HIS A 96 -9.97 7.38 10.40
C HIS A 96 -9.84 6.87 8.97
N PHE A 97 -8.72 6.23 8.66
CA PHE A 97 -8.41 5.65 7.36
C PHE A 97 -8.25 4.15 7.43
N VAL A 98 -8.79 3.48 6.42
CA VAL A 98 -8.55 2.06 6.16
C VAL A 98 -7.88 1.93 4.80
N ASN A 99 -6.85 1.11 4.71
CA ASN A 99 -6.01 1.07 3.52
C ASN A 99 -5.63 -0.37 3.15
N ILE A 100 -5.46 -0.59 1.84
CA ILE A 100 -4.72 -1.73 1.30
C ILE A 100 -3.37 -1.22 0.84
N ARG A 101 -2.28 -1.76 1.37
CA ARG A 101 -0.92 -1.52 0.89
C ARG A 101 -0.51 -2.65 -0.02
N PHE A 102 -0.36 -2.37 -1.29
CA PHE A 102 0.10 -3.32 -2.28
C PHE A 102 1.62 -3.43 -2.28
N LEU A 103 2.15 -4.60 -2.65
CA LEU A 103 3.57 -4.76 -2.89
C LEU A 103 4.02 -3.92 -4.09
N PRO A 104 5.29 -3.47 -4.12
CA PRO A 104 5.83 -2.71 -5.24
C PRO A 104 5.68 -3.42 -6.57
N GLY A 105 5.18 -2.71 -7.57
CA GLY A 105 5.11 -3.17 -8.96
C GLY A 105 3.98 -4.15 -9.29
N VAL A 106 3.08 -4.47 -8.35
CA VAL A 106 1.94 -5.37 -8.62
C VAL A 106 0.77 -4.67 -9.29
N TRP A 107 0.65 -3.36 -9.16
CA TRP A 107 -0.41 -2.60 -9.80
C TRP A 107 -0.16 -2.51 -11.31
N GLN A 108 -1.13 -3.01 -12.12
CA GLN A 108 -1.06 -3.05 -13.58
C GLN A 108 -1.95 -1.99 -14.23
N GLY A 109 -2.86 -1.40 -13.47
CA GLY A 109 -3.74 -0.34 -13.94
C GLY A 109 -2.98 0.93 -14.29
N ASP A 110 -3.58 1.77 -15.15
CA ASP A 110 -3.04 3.07 -15.48
C ASP A 110 -3.20 4.02 -14.28
N LEU A 111 -2.14 4.21 -13.54
CA LEU A 111 -2.11 5.10 -12.37
C LEU A 111 -2.38 6.57 -12.73
N GLN A 112 -2.27 6.95 -14.00
CA GLN A 112 -2.61 8.31 -14.45
C GLN A 112 -4.12 8.55 -14.58
N LYS A 113 -4.92 7.47 -14.64
CA LYS A 113 -6.38 7.53 -14.74
C LYS A 113 -7.10 7.40 -13.42
N VAL A 114 -6.41 7.11 -12.33
CA VAL A 114 -6.99 7.05 -10.99
C VAL A 114 -6.75 8.37 -10.26
N ALA A 115 -7.68 8.76 -9.42
CA ALA A 115 -7.56 9.99 -8.65
C ALA A 115 -6.43 9.87 -7.63
N TYR A 116 -5.61 10.88 -7.60
CA TYR A 116 -4.42 10.95 -6.79
C TYR A 116 -4.57 11.94 -5.67
N GLY A 117 -4.35 11.51 -4.54
CA GLY A 117 -4.35 12.27 -3.31
C GLY A 117 -4.59 11.25 -2.23
N MET A 118 -4.07 11.45 -1.04
CA MET A 118 -4.42 10.50 0.00
C MET A 118 -5.88 10.66 0.40
N VAL A 119 -6.42 11.86 0.37
CA VAL A 119 -7.73 12.13 0.96
C VAL A 119 -8.53 13.20 0.22
N ASP A 120 -7.87 14.12 -0.47
CA ASP A 120 -8.53 15.32 -1.00
C ASP A 120 -9.08 15.16 -2.41
N THR A 121 -8.85 14.01 -3.05
CA THR A 121 -9.27 13.79 -4.43
C THR A 121 -10.28 12.66 -4.50
N LEU A 122 -11.50 12.98 -4.91
CA LEU A 122 -12.55 11.99 -5.14
C LEU A 122 -12.11 11.00 -6.21
N TYR A 123 -12.34 9.71 -5.94
CA TYR A 123 -12.12 8.69 -6.93
C TYR A 123 -13.21 8.72 -8.00
N THR A 124 -12.81 8.93 -9.26
CA THR A 124 -13.71 9.03 -10.41
C THR A 124 -13.69 7.80 -11.33
N GLY A 125 -12.94 6.76 -10.97
CA GLY A 125 -12.82 5.52 -11.73
C GLY A 125 -13.95 4.52 -11.47
N ASP A 126 -13.88 3.38 -12.14
CA ASP A 126 -14.90 2.32 -12.14
C ASP A 126 -14.61 1.15 -11.16
N LEU A 127 -13.73 1.35 -10.18
CA LEU A 127 -13.34 0.31 -9.22
C LEU A 127 -14.38 0.09 -8.11
N GLY A 128 -15.43 0.88 -8.07
CA GLY A 128 -16.49 0.76 -7.06
C GLY A 128 -16.04 1.18 -5.65
N LEU A 129 -14.95 1.94 -5.51
CA LEU A 129 -14.36 2.26 -4.21
C LEU A 129 -15.28 3.04 -3.28
N LEU A 130 -16.09 3.97 -3.80
CA LEU A 130 -17.03 4.73 -2.97
C LEU A 130 -18.14 3.84 -2.39
N LYS A 131 -18.62 2.88 -3.18
CA LYS A 131 -19.60 1.89 -2.69
C LYS A 131 -18.98 1.03 -1.60
N LEU A 132 -17.74 0.58 -1.82
CA LEU A 132 -17.03 -0.20 -0.82
C LEU A 132 -16.77 0.63 0.44
N ASN A 133 -16.34 1.89 0.32
CA ASN A 133 -16.13 2.78 1.45
C ASN A 133 -17.40 2.89 2.32
N TRP A 134 -18.54 3.05 1.69
CA TRP A 134 -19.83 3.03 2.38
C TRP A 134 -20.07 1.70 3.13
N ASN A 135 -19.75 0.56 2.51
CA ASN A 135 -19.90 -0.76 3.12
C ASN A 135 -18.95 -0.99 4.31
N LEU A 136 -17.76 -0.38 4.26
CA LEU A 136 -16.76 -0.47 5.34
C LEU A 136 -17.17 0.34 6.58
N HIS A 137 -18.03 1.34 6.40
CA HIS A 137 -18.43 2.24 7.46
C HIS A 137 -19.12 1.49 8.61
N ASN A 138 -18.77 1.83 9.86
CA ASN A 138 -19.28 1.19 11.08
C ASN A 138 -18.93 -0.30 11.27
N LYS A 139 -18.01 -0.86 10.49
CA LYS A 139 -17.44 -2.19 10.71
C LYS A 139 -16.15 -2.10 11.49
N GLY A 140 -15.87 -3.09 12.32
CA GLY A 140 -14.55 -3.24 12.94
C GLY A 140 -13.49 -3.65 11.90
N PHE A 141 -12.22 -3.37 12.19
CA PHE A 141 -11.10 -3.60 11.26
C PHE A 141 -11.03 -5.06 10.75
N GLU A 142 -11.31 -6.04 11.60
CA GLU A 142 -11.36 -7.45 11.20
C GLU A 142 -12.47 -7.75 10.17
N GLN A 143 -13.65 -7.15 10.33
CA GLN A 143 -14.74 -7.27 9.37
C GLN A 143 -14.44 -6.53 8.06
N GLN A 144 -13.76 -5.39 8.15
CA GLN A 144 -13.35 -4.62 6.99
C GLN A 144 -12.35 -5.40 6.13
N GLN A 145 -11.45 -6.20 6.75
CA GLN A 145 -10.50 -7.03 6.01
C GLN A 145 -11.17 -7.99 5.04
N THR A 146 -12.32 -8.57 5.40
CA THR A 146 -13.07 -9.47 4.50
C THR A 146 -13.48 -8.73 3.21
N GLU A 147 -14.04 -7.55 3.32
CA GLU A 147 -14.44 -6.73 2.18
C GLU A 147 -13.22 -6.27 1.34
N LEU A 148 -12.11 -5.96 2.00
CA LEU A 148 -10.87 -5.57 1.32
C LEU A 148 -10.25 -6.74 0.56
N ILE A 149 -10.32 -7.96 1.09
CA ILE A 149 -9.90 -9.20 0.41
C ILE A 149 -10.72 -9.39 -0.87
N GLU A 150 -12.04 -9.29 -0.79
CA GLU A 150 -12.93 -9.40 -1.96
C GLU A 150 -12.61 -8.34 -3.03
N LEU A 151 -12.28 -7.11 -2.61
CA LEU A 151 -11.83 -6.09 -3.56
C LEU A 151 -10.54 -6.52 -4.26
N VAL A 152 -9.54 -7.00 -3.52
CA VAL A 152 -8.26 -7.43 -4.11
C VAL A 152 -8.48 -8.58 -5.10
N GLU A 153 -9.29 -9.57 -4.75
CA GLU A 153 -9.64 -10.68 -5.63
C GLU A 153 -10.30 -10.20 -6.93
N ASN A 154 -11.24 -9.27 -6.82
CA ASN A 154 -11.87 -8.63 -8.01
C ASN A 154 -10.84 -7.87 -8.86
N LEU A 155 -9.91 -7.13 -8.23
CA LEU A 155 -8.85 -6.44 -8.96
C LEU A 155 -7.93 -7.44 -9.69
N MET A 156 -7.66 -8.62 -9.10
CA MET A 156 -6.88 -9.69 -9.73
C MET A 156 -7.62 -10.29 -10.93
N GLU A 157 -8.91 -10.62 -10.79
CA GLU A 157 -9.75 -11.12 -11.89
C GLU A 157 -9.79 -10.15 -13.07
N ARG A 158 -9.87 -8.85 -12.79
CA ARG A 158 -9.83 -7.77 -13.78
C ARG A 158 -8.43 -7.47 -14.30
N LYS A 159 -7.39 -8.17 -13.83
CA LYS A 159 -5.98 -7.98 -14.19
C LYS A 159 -5.46 -6.56 -13.90
N LEU A 160 -6.02 -5.89 -12.94
CA LEU A 160 -5.57 -4.58 -12.47
C LEU A 160 -4.44 -4.70 -11.43
N VAL A 161 -4.34 -5.84 -10.78
CA VAL A 161 -3.20 -6.23 -9.95
C VAL A 161 -2.75 -7.65 -10.31
N ALA A 162 -1.45 -7.87 -10.29
CA ALA A 162 -0.84 -9.18 -10.54
C ALA A 162 0.53 -9.23 -9.85
N THR A 163 1.00 -10.44 -9.52
CA THR A 163 2.36 -10.62 -9.02
C THR A 163 3.38 -10.06 -10.02
N ASN A 164 4.40 -9.39 -9.51
CA ASN A 164 5.50 -8.91 -10.34
C ASN A 164 6.73 -9.80 -10.10
N PRO A 165 7.08 -10.69 -11.04
CA PRO A 165 8.17 -11.64 -10.84
C PRO A 165 9.53 -10.97 -10.61
N VAL A 166 9.73 -9.74 -11.07
CA VAL A 166 10.99 -9.01 -10.85
C VAL A 166 11.08 -8.54 -9.38
N THR A 167 10.04 -7.87 -8.88
CA THR A 167 10.03 -7.43 -7.47
C THR A 167 9.97 -8.60 -6.51
N GLU A 168 9.26 -9.67 -6.87
CA GLU A 168 9.23 -10.91 -6.09
C GLU A 168 10.62 -11.53 -5.94
N GLN A 169 11.38 -11.66 -7.03
CA GLN A 169 12.75 -12.18 -6.99
C GLN A 169 13.67 -11.26 -6.17
N ILE A 170 13.52 -9.96 -6.26
CA ILE A 170 14.28 -9.02 -5.46
C ILE A 170 13.99 -9.22 -3.96
N PHE A 171 12.71 -9.30 -3.57
CA PHE A 171 12.34 -9.46 -2.15
C PHE A 171 12.75 -10.81 -1.57
N GLN A 172 12.69 -11.88 -2.36
CA GLN A 172 13.11 -13.21 -1.95
C GLN A 172 14.63 -13.32 -1.72
N ASN A 173 15.43 -12.44 -2.34
CA ASN A 173 16.89 -12.47 -2.29
C ASN A 173 17.49 -11.16 -1.74
N LEU A 174 16.71 -10.39 -0.99
CA LEU A 174 17.11 -9.04 -0.58
C LEU A 174 18.42 -9.04 0.21
N ASP A 175 18.63 -10.02 1.09
CA ASP A 175 19.81 -10.13 1.94
C ASP A 175 21.08 -10.48 1.15
N ASP A 176 20.94 -11.10 -0.02
CA ASP A 176 22.05 -11.49 -0.90
C ASP A 176 22.35 -10.43 -1.98
N ILE A 177 21.51 -9.40 -2.10
CA ILE A 177 21.67 -8.32 -3.09
C ILE A 177 22.50 -7.18 -2.48
N GLN A 178 23.70 -6.98 -3.00
CA GLN A 178 24.59 -5.88 -2.61
C GLN A 178 24.76 -4.84 -3.72
N THR A 179 24.53 -5.25 -4.97
CA THR A 179 24.72 -4.40 -6.16
C THR A 179 23.56 -4.51 -7.14
N VAL A 180 23.45 -3.55 -8.05
CA VAL A 180 22.51 -3.62 -9.17
C VAL A 180 22.79 -4.83 -10.08
N ALA A 181 24.06 -5.26 -10.16
CA ALA A 181 24.44 -6.44 -10.93
C ALA A 181 23.89 -7.72 -10.29
N ASP A 182 23.97 -7.86 -8.96
CA ASP A 182 23.39 -8.99 -8.22
C ASP A 182 21.87 -9.02 -8.41
N MET A 183 21.22 -7.86 -8.22
CA MET A 183 19.77 -7.72 -8.43
C MET A 183 19.35 -8.15 -9.84
N ALA A 184 20.13 -7.76 -10.86
CA ALA A 184 19.86 -8.14 -12.24
C ALA A 184 20.08 -9.64 -12.48
N ALA A 185 21.10 -10.23 -11.86
CA ALA A 185 21.41 -11.66 -11.95
C ALA A 185 20.27 -12.51 -11.34
N PHE A 186 19.78 -12.17 -10.13
CA PHE A 186 18.64 -12.85 -9.51
C PHE A 186 17.38 -12.78 -10.38
N CYS A 187 17.13 -11.64 -11.02
CA CYS A 187 16.01 -11.44 -11.94
C CYS A 187 16.23 -12.04 -13.34
N LYS A 188 17.41 -12.61 -13.62
CA LYS A 188 17.80 -13.11 -14.97
C LYS A 188 17.65 -12.04 -16.07
N LEU A 189 17.98 -10.80 -15.73
CA LEU A 189 17.91 -9.63 -16.61
C LEU A 189 19.30 -8.99 -16.75
N SER A 190 19.50 -8.21 -17.83
CA SER A 190 20.62 -7.25 -17.83
C SER A 190 20.30 -6.06 -16.92
N ALA A 191 21.30 -5.37 -16.39
CA ALA A 191 21.10 -4.18 -15.54
C ALA A 191 20.20 -3.12 -16.23
N ARG A 192 20.36 -2.91 -17.54
CA ARG A 192 19.54 -1.97 -18.32
C ARG A 192 18.07 -2.42 -18.41
N GLN A 193 17.82 -3.74 -18.57
CA GLN A 193 16.46 -4.28 -18.57
C GLN A 193 15.81 -4.13 -17.18
N LEU A 194 16.55 -4.49 -16.14
CA LEU A 194 16.11 -4.34 -14.77
C LEU A 194 15.70 -2.89 -14.45
N GLN A 195 16.60 -1.92 -14.74
CA GLN A 195 16.32 -0.50 -14.52
C GLN A 195 15.05 -0.04 -15.26
N ARG A 196 14.86 -0.46 -16.51
CA ARG A 196 13.67 -0.14 -17.29
C ARG A 196 12.40 -0.74 -16.69
N VAL A 197 12.44 -2.00 -16.24
CA VAL A 197 11.30 -2.67 -15.63
C VAL A 197 10.95 -1.97 -14.31
N LEU A 198 11.91 -1.78 -13.42
CA LEU A 198 11.67 -1.13 -12.12
C LEU A 198 11.16 0.31 -12.30
N LYS A 199 11.78 1.09 -13.20
CA LYS A 199 11.28 2.46 -13.49
C LYS A 199 9.83 2.47 -13.92
N LYS A 200 9.43 1.50 -14.77
CA LYS A 200 8.05 1.39 -15.26
C LYS A 200 7.07 0.97 -14.17
N THR A 201 7.46 0.02 -13.31
CA THR A 201 6.54 -0.65 -12.38
C THR A 201 6.54 -0.06 -10.97
N THR A 202 7.62 0.57 -10.56
CA THR A 202 7.78 1.13 -9.20
C THR A 202 8.01 2.63 -9.19
N GLY A 203 8.29 3.24 -10.33
CA GLY A 203 8.69 4.65 -10.42
C GLY A 203 10.17 4.90 -10.09
N PHE A 204 10.92 3.90 -9.64
CA PHE A 204 12.32 4.02 -9.20
C PHE A 204 13.28 3.30 -10.14
N THR A 205 14.53 3.77 -10.14
CA THR A 205 15.67 3.08 -10.75
C THR A 205 16.69 2.77 -9.67
N PRO A 206 17.19 1.52 -9.58
CA PRO A 206 18.30 1.19 -8.68
C PRO A 206 19.56 1.94 -9.13
N GLN A 207 20.31 2.43 -8.15
CA GLN A 207 21.58 3.13 -8.32
C GLN A 207 22.72 2.29 -7.76
#